data_2eb0f8b6d24d79ae6d850476ba49cc88
#
_entry.id   2eb0f8b6d24d79ae6d850476ba49cc88
#
_cell.length_a   1.000
_cell.length_b   1.000
_cell.length_c   1.000
_cell.angle_alpha   90.00
_cell.angle_beta   90.00
_cell.angle_gamma   90.00
#
_symmetry.space_group_name_H-M   'P 1'
#
loop_
_entity.id
_entity.type
_entity.pdbx_description
1 polymer ?
#
loop_
_entity_poly.entity_id
_entity_poly.type
_entity_poly.pdbx_seq_one_letter_code
_entity_poly.pdbx_strand_id
1 'polypeptide(L)'
;ARSAFLGARFYEPIADALMTKIMTRLDTGMTVVDAGCGEGYYLDWIQNAAPVPVNTIGFDISKWAVQRAAKRCDGTWLVASNRRVPLADSSADVLLDMFGFPDYGSFLRILVPGGALIRITPAANHLIELRKIIYPALKEQPERASYPALLGIESHNRITYQVDLQSDDIANLLLMTPHMFRAPKDGLKKATSLPELSVTIDVAIDVLTLTT
;
A
#
# COMPACT_ATOMS: atom_id res chain seq x y z
N ALA A 1 -6.14 10.87 10.50
CA ALA A 1 -5.42 9.66 10.88
C ALA A 1 -4.38 9.28 9.81
N ARG A 2 -4.79 8.75 8.64
CA ARG A 2 -3.85 8.28 7.61
C ARG A 2 -2.86 9.38 7.18
N SER A 3 -3.35 10.57 6.85
CA SER A 3 -2.50 11.70 6.43
C SER A 3 -1.51 12.12 7.53
N ALA A 4 -1.93 12.13 8.80
CA ALA A 4 -1.06 12.45 9.92
C ALA A 4 0.04 11.40 10.08
N PHE A 5 -0.31 10.11 10.08
CA PHE A 5 0.65 9.01 10.23
C PHE A 5 1.65 8.94 9.08
N LEU A 6 1.18 9.03 7.83
CA LEU A 6 2.06 9.02 6.66
C LEU A 6 2.89 10.31 6.55
N GLY A 7 2.34 11.45 6.98
CA GLY A 7 3.05 12.74 7.04
C GLY A 7 4.16 12.78 8.10
N ALA A 8 4.05 11.96 9.15
CA ALA A 8 5.13 11.76 10.14
C ALA A 8 6.27 10.87 9.61
N ARG A 9 6.21 10.43 8.34
CA ARG A 9 7.25 9.72 7.60
C ARG A 9 7.58 8.31 8.13
N PHE A 10 6.72 7.71 8.98
CA PHE A 10 6.93 6.36 9.50
C PHE A 10 7.01 5.28 8.39
N TYR A 11 6.38 5.52 7.22
CA TYR A 11 6.39 4.63 6.06
C TYR A 11 7.28 5.12 4.91
N GLU A 12 8.14 6.09 5.16
CA GLU A 12 9.11 6.57 4.17
C GLU A 12 10.05 5.46 3.66
N PRO A 13 10.60 4.56 4.51
CA PRO A 13 11.44 3.48 4.00
C PRO A 13 10.69 2.54 3.04
N ILE A 14 9.35 2.41 3.18
CA ILE A 14 8.52 1.64 2.24
C ILE A 14 8.43 2.39 0.90
N ALA A 15 8.22 3.71 0.94
CA ALA A 15 8.14 4.53 -0.27
C ALA A 15 9.47 4.54 -1.04
N ASP A 16 10.60 4.63 -0.34
CA ASP A 16 11.94 4.56 -0.93
C ASP A 16 12.21 3.21 -1.61
N ALA A 17 11.82 2.14 -0.94
CA ALA A 17 11.97 0.81 -1.50
C ALA A 17 11.04 0.57 -2.71
N LEU A 18 9.81 1.11 -2.68
CA LEU A 18 8.93 1.14 -3.84
C LEU A 18 9.59 1.89 -5.00
N MET A 19 10.17 3.08 -4.74
CA MET A 19 10.88 3.85 -5.76
C MET A 19 12.03 3.08 -6.37
N THR A 20 12.83 2.37 -5.59
CA THR A 20 13.91 1.51 -6.09
C THR A 20 13.39 0.47 -7.10
N LYS A 21 12.17 -0.05 -6.92
CA LYS A 21 11.56 -1.02 -7.84
C LYS A 21 10.94 -0.38 -9.09
N ILE A 22 10.43 0.83 -8.94
CA ILE A 22 9.77 1.55 -10.03
C ILE A 22 10.77 2.23 -10.96
N MET A 23 11.83 2.87 -10.43
CA MET A 23 12.73 3.72 -11.21
C MET A 23 13.34 3.03 -12.43
N THR A 24 13.64 1.74 -12.31
CA THR A 24 14.23 0.95 -13.42
C THR A 24 13.21 0.61 -14.52
N ARG A 25 11.93 0.94 -14.29
CA ARG A 25 10.81 0.59 -15.17
C ARG A 25 10.14 1.82 -15.79
N LEU A 26 10.39 3.01 -15.23
CA LEU A 26 9.75 4.22 -15.71
C LEU A 26 10.40 4.70 -17.01
N ASP A 27 9.54 5.03 -17.97
CA ASP A 27 9.88 5.76 -19.17
C ASP A 27 8.87 6.89 -19.37
N THR A 28 9.24 7.85 -20.22
CA THR A 28 8.40 9.03 -20.49
C THR A 28 7.02 8.63 -21.00
N GLY A 29 5.99 9.15 -20.36
CA GLY A 29 4.60 8.94 -20.75
C GLY A 29 3.97 7.65 -20.25
N MET A 30 4.71 6.78 -19.55
CA MET A 30 4.15 5.60 -18.92
C MET A 30 3.05 5.95 -17.90
N THR A 31 2.10 5.04 -17.72
CA THR A 31 0.99 5.18 -16.80
C THR A 31 1.22 4.33 -15.55
N VAL A 32 1.33 4.99 -14.41
CA VAL A 32 1.38 4.36 -13.08
C VAL A 32 -0.01 4.46 -12.44
N VAL A 33 -0.56 3.31 -12.09
CA VAL A 33 -1.88 3.20 -11.45
C VAL A 33 -1.72 2.75 -9.99
N ASP A 34 -2.38 3.42 -9.03
CA ASP A 34 -2.42 3.00 -7.62
C ASP A 34 -3.83 2.54 -7.26
N ALA A 35 -3.97 1.23 -7.03
CA ALA A 35 -5.23 0.57 -6.70
C ALA A 35 -5.47 0.58 -5.19
N GLY A 36 -6.44 1.37 -4.74
CA GLY A 36 -6.65 1.66 -3.32
C GLY A 36 -5.72 2.77 -2.83
N CYS A 37 -5.55 3.79 -3.65
CA CYS A 37 -4.56 4.87 -3.47
C CYS A 37 -4.74 5.69 -2.18
N GLY A 38 -5.86 5.56 -1.48
CA GLY A 38 -6.15 6.35 -0.30
C GLY A 38 -6.06 7.85 -0.58
N GLU A 39 -5.21 8.55 0.15
CA GLU A 39 -5.00 10.00 0.03
C GLU A 39 -3.83 10.36 -0.92
N GLY A 40 -3.42 9.45 -1.82
CA GLY A 40 -2.44 9.70 -2.88
C GLY A 40 -0.97 9.73 -2.45
N TYR A 41 -0.63 9.21 -1.27
CA TYR A 41 0.71 9.31 -0.68
C TYR A 41 1.80 8.73 -1.59
N TYR A 42 1.61 7.53 -2.14
CA TYR A 42 2.64 6.88 -2.96
C TYR A 42 2.75 7.49 -4.36
N LEU A 43 1.64 7.92 -4.96
CA LEU A 43 1.69 8.60 -6.26
C LEU A 43 2.34 9.98 -6.15
N ASP A 44 2.08 10.73 -5.08
CA ASP A 44 2.78 11.98 -4.77
C ASP A 44 4.31 11.77 -4.64
N TRP A 45 4.71 10.71 -3.92
CA TRP A 45 6.11 10.32 -3.80
C TRP A 45 6.75 10.00 -5.15
N ILE A 46 6.04 9.22 -5.99
CA ILE A 46 6.51 8.84 -7.33
C ILE A 46 6.66 10.07 -8.21
N GLN A 47 5.68 10.96 -8.27
CA GLN A 47 5.75 12.17 -9.11
C GLN A 47 6.91 13.09 -8.73
N ASN A 48 7.20 13.22 -7.42
CA ASN A 48 8.29 14.06 -6.95
C ASN A 48 9.68 13.45 -7.18
N ALA A 49 9.80 12.11 -7.28
CA ALA A 49 11.07 11.42 -7.37
C ALA A 49 11.31 10.77 -8.75
N ALA A 50 10.31 10.66 -9.62
CA ALA A 50 10.47 10.06 -10.94
C ALA A 50 11.46 10.88 -11.80
N PRO A 51 12.42 10.20 -12.49
CA PRO A 51 13.40 10.88 -13.33
C PRO A 51 12.81 11.42 -14.64
N VAL A 52 11.61 10.96 -15.00
CA VAL A 52 10.89 11.31 -16.23
C VAL A 52 9.41 11.57 -15.94
N PRO A 53 8.71 12.38 -16.74
CA PRO A 53 7.29 12.58 -16.60
C PRO A 53 6.50 11.28 -16.81
N VAL A 54 5.60 10.97 -15.86
CA VAL A 54 4.70 9.81 -15.90
C VAL A 54 3.26 10.24 -15.72
N ASN A 55 2.33 9.50 -16.30
CA ASN A 55 0.90 9.67 -16.04
C ASN A 55 0.55 8.92 -14.75
N THR A 56 -0.18 9.54 -13.85
CA THR A 56 -0.60 8.91 -12.62
C THR A 56 -2.12 8.82 -12.53
N ILE A 57 -2.60 7.63 -12.16
CA ILE A 57 -4.02 7.37 -11.92
C ILE A 57 -4.17 6.71 -10.57
N GLY A 58 -4.94 7.34 -9.68
CA GLY A 58 -5.27 6.75 -8.38
C GLY A 58 -6.75 6.47 -8.27
N PHE A 59 -7.11 5.32 -7.72
CA PHE A 59 -8.51 5.07 -7.38
C PHE A 59 -8.66 4.43 -6.00
N ASP A 60 -9.74 4.82 -5.33
CA ASP A 60 -10.12 4.28 -4.01
C ASP A 60 -11.65 4.26 -3.88
N ILE A 61 -12.18 3.37 -3.07
CA ILE A 61 -13.62 3.31 -2.79
C ILE A 61 -14.09 4.51 -1.95
N SER A 62 -13.20 5.14 -1.20
CA SER A 62 -13.46 6.29 -0.35
C SER A 62 -13.41 7.60 -1.14
N LYS A 63 -14.59 8.17 -1.43
CA LYS A 63 -14.69 9.51 -2.04
C LYS A 63 -13.86 10.57 -1.29
N TRP A 64 -13.84 10.51 0.04
CA TRP A 64 -13.10 11.47 0.86
C TRP A 64 -11.58 11.33 0.70
N ALA A 65 -11.09 10.10 0.58
CA ALA A 65 -9.68 9.84 0.32
C ALA A 65 -9.28 10.36 -1.07
N VAL A 66 -10.06 10.04 -2.10
CA VAL A 66 -9.86 10.51 -3.47
C VAL A 66 -9.85 12.03 -3.57
N GLN A 67 -10.76 12.73 -2.87
CA GLN A 67 -10.77 14.20 -2.85
C GLN A 67 -9.52 14.80 -2.19
N ARG A 68 -8.93 14.12 -1.22
CA ARG A 68 -7.67 14.55 -0.60
C ARG A 68 -6.48 14.26 -1.52
N ALA A 69 -6.48 13.11 -2.19
CA ALA A 69 -5.48 12.75 -3.17
C ALA A 69 -5.41 13.79 -4.30
N ALA A 70 -6.55 14.20 -4.86
CA ALA A 70 -6.64 15.23 -5.88
C ALA A 70 -6.17 16.63 -5.44
N LYS A 71 -6.07 16.88 -4.13
CA LYS A 71 -5.48 18.11 -3.57
C LYS A 71 -4.00 17.98 -3.24
N ARG A 72 -3.48 16.76 -3.20
CA ARG A 72 -2.10 16.46 -2.82
C ARG A 72 -1.15 16.58 -4.00
N CYS A 73 -1.50 15.97 -5.12
CA CYS A 73 -0.69 15.97 -6.33
C CYS A 73 -1.57 15.86 -7.60
N ASP A 74 -1.00 16.22 -8.72
CA ASP A 74 -1.65 16.11 -10.02
C ASP A 74 -1.91 14.65 -10.40
N GLY A 75 -2.87 14.41 -11.29
CA GLY A 75 -3.20 13.07 -11.75
C GLY A 75 -4.68 12.86 -12.01
N THR A 76 -5.03 11.66 -12.41
CA THR A 76 -6.43 11.24 -12.57
C THR A 76 -6.87 10.49 -11.32
N TRP A 77 -7.92 11.00 -10.67
CA TRP A 77 -8.41 10.47 -9.40
C TRP A 77 -9.84 9.97 -9.54
N LEU A 78 -10.06 8.68 -9.23
CA LEU A 78 -11.33 8.01 -9.47
C LEU A 78 -11.89 7.39 -8.17
N VAL A 79 -13.20 7.49 -7.98
CA VAL A 79 -13.89 6.72 -6.93
C VAL A 79 -14.31 5.39 -7.54
N ALA A 80 -13.59 4.32 -7.22
CA ALA A 80 -13.81 3.01 -7.81
C ALA A 80 -13.38 1.87 -6.87
N SER A 81 -13.85 0.66 -7.17
CA SER A 81 -13.49 -0.58 -6.48
C SER A 81 -12.51 -1.39 -7.34
N ASN A 82 -11.58 -2.12 -6.70
CA ASN A 82 -10.70 -3.08 -7.37
C ASN A 82 -11.46 -4.13 -8.20
N ARG A 83 -12.69 -4.46 -7.81
CA ARG A 83 -13.54 -5.42 -8.55
C ARG A 83 -14.11 -4.88 -9.87
N ARG A 84 -14.11 -3.57 -10.04
CA ARG A 84 -14.66 -2.91 -11.23
C ARG A 84 -13.86 -1.65 -11.53
N VAL A 85 -12.64 -1.86 -11.99
CA VAL A 85 -11.72 -0.77 -12.33
C VAL A 85 -12.18 -0.11 -13.63
N PRO A 86 -12.48 1.21 -13.62
CA PRO A 86 -13.01 1.92 -14.80
C PRO A 86 -11.87 2.43 -15.71
N LEU A 87 -10.91 1.57 -15.99
CA LEU A 87 -9.81 1.82 -16.92
C LEU A 87 -9.93 0.88 -18.11
N ALA A 88 -9.41 1.29 -19.25
CA ALA A 88 -9.34 0.47 -20.44
C ALA A 88 -8.43 -0.75 -20.24
N ASP A 89 -8.60 -1.77 -21.06
CA ASP A 89 -7.70 -2.90 -21.10
C ASP A 89 -6.31 -2.42 -21.53
N SER A 90 -5.26 -3.04 -20.99
CA SER A 90 -3.86 -2.74 -21.34
C SER A 90 -3.55 -1.23 -21.28
N SER A 91 -3.89 -0.57 -20.17
CA SER A 91 -3.72 0.87 -19.97
C SER A 91 -2.80 1.24 -18.80
N ALA A 92 -2.25 0.27 -18.07
CA ALA A 92 -1.35 0.48 -16.95
C ALA A 92 0.00 -0.19 -17.21
N ASP A 93 1.08 0.58 -17.24
CA ASP A 93 2.44 0.06 -17.37
C ASP A 93 2.94 -0.45 -16.00
N VAL A 94 2.60 0.26 -14.94
CA VAL A 94 2.87 -0.14 -13.56
C VAL A 94 1.58 -0.02 -12.75
N LEU A 95 1.20 -1.09 -12.08
CA LEU A 95 0.07 -1.14 -11.16
C LEU A 95 0.59 -1.36 -9.73
N LEU A 96 0.16 -0.52 -8.82
CA LEU A 96 0.47 -0.62 -7.39
C LEU A 96 -0.73 -1.18 -6.62
N ASP A 97 -0.45 -2.06 -5.65
CA ASP A 97 -1.42 -2.53 -4.64
C ASP A 97 -0.75 -2.48 -3.27
N MET A 98 -0.90 -1.33 -2.60
CA MET A 98 -0.24 -1.00 -1.35
C MET A 98 -1.13 -1.36 -0.17
N PHE A 99 -0.88 -2.51 0.48
CA PHE A 99 -1.69 -3.04 1.59
C PHE A 99 -3.17 -3.28 1.22
N GLY A 100 -3.44 -3.42 -0.07
CA GLY A 100 -4.80 -3.51 -0.61
C GLY A 100 -5.35 -4.94 -0.65
N PHE A 101 -6.57 -5.02 -1.19
CA PHE A 101 -7.26 -6.27 -1.47
C PHE A 101 -7.38 -6.41 -2.99
N PRO A 102 -6.50 -7.19 -3.63
CA PRO A 102 -6.45 -7.27 -5.08
C PRO A 102 -7.70 -7.96 -5.66
N ASP A 103 -8.13 -7.49 -6.82
CA ASP A 103 -8.94 -8.26 -7.76
C ASP A 103 -8.09 -8.56 -8.99
N TYR A 104 -7.51 -9.74 -9.01
CA TYR A 104 -6.55 -10.10 -10.05
C TYR A 104 -7.16 -10.13 -11.45
N GLY A 105 -8.47 -10.42 -11.59
CA GLY A 105 -9.15 -10.34 -12.87
C GLY A 105 -9.10 -8.93 -13.46
N SER A 106 -9.48 -7.94 -12.66
CA SER A 106 -9.41 -6.53 -13.04
C SER A 106 -7.97 -6.05 -13.24
N PHE A 107 -7.04 -6.49 -12.40
CA PHE A 107 -5.64 -6.06 -12.46
C PHE A 107 -4.93 -6.60 -13.71
N LEU A 108 -5.11 -7.89 -14.03
CA LEU A 108 -4.56 -8.50 -15.24
C LEU A 108 -5.12 -7.86 -16.52
N ARG A 109 -6.41 -7.46 -16.52
CA ARG A 109 -7.05 -6.81 -17.65
C ARG A 109 -6.42 -5.47 -17.99
N ILE A 110 -6.12 -4.64 -16.98
CA ILE A 110 -5.62 -3.28 -17.19
C ILE A 110 -4.11 -3.20 -17.41
N LEU A 111 -3.34 -4.22 -17.00
CA LEU A 111 -1.90 -4.25 -17.24
C LEU A 111 -1.59 -4.42 -18.73
N VAL A 112 -0.64 -3.62 -19.23
CA VAL A 112 -0.08 -3.80 -20.57
C VAL A 112 0.74 -5.10 -20.64
N PRO A 113 0.93 -5.71 -21.82
CA PRO A 113 1.95 -6.75 -22.00
C PRO A 113 3.33 -6.23 -21.57
N GLY A 114 4.01 -6.96 -20.69
CA GLY A 114 5.29 -6.52 -20.09
C GLY A 114 5.16 -5.53 -18.93
N GLY A 115 3.95 -5.10 -18.59
CA GLY A 115 3.67 -4.27 -17.41
C GLY A 115 3.90 -5.03 -16.10
N ALA A 116 4.06 -4.29 -15.01
CA ALA A 116 4.34 -4.84 -13.69
C ALA A 116 3.27 -4.51 -12.67
N LEU A 117 2.87 -5.50 -11.87
CA LEU A 117 2.13 -5.32 -10.63
C LEU A 117 3.10 -5.32 -9.46
N ILE A 118 3.19 -4.21 -8.72
CA ILE A 118 3.99 -4.12 -7.51
C ILE A 118 3.05 -4.18 -6.32
N ARG A 119 3.22 -5.21 -5.50
CA ARG A 119 2.43 -5.40 -4.29
C ARG A 119 3.26 -5.22 -3.04
N ILE A 120 2.71 -4.48 -2.07
CA ILE A 120 3.26 -4.41 -0.72
C ILE A 120 2.24 -5.00 0.25
N THR A 121 2.68 -6.05 0.95
CA THR A 121 1.84 -6.78 1.91
C THR A 121 2.50 -6.85 3.28
N PRO A 122 1.72 -6.85 4.38
CA PRO A 122 2.28 -7.06 5.71
C PRO A 122 2.86 -8.47 5.81
N ALA A 123 4.09 -8.57 6.32
CA ALA A 123 4.72 -9.85 6.65
C ALA A 123 4.39 -10.27 8.09
N ALA A 124 4.89 -11.43 8.52
CA ALA A 124 4.47 -12.09 9.76
C ALA A 124 4.61 -11.21 11.02
N ASN A 125 5.67 -10.40 11.09
CA ASN A 125 5.96 -9.57 12.26
C ASN A 125 5.45 -8.13 12.13
N HIS A 126 4.72 -7.80 11.05
CA HIS A 126 4.19 -6.46 10.89
C HIS A 126 3.27 -6.07 12.05
N LEU A 127 3.64 -4.98 12.76
CA LEU A 127 2.95 -4.46 13.94
C LEU A 127 2.77 -5.52 15.04
N ILE A 128 3.74 -6.43 15.21
CA ILE A 128 3.60 -7.58 16.11
C ILE A 128 3.39 -7.16 17.56
N GLU A 129 4.04 -6.08 18.01
CA GLU A 129 3.92 -5.54 19.37
C GLU A 129 2.49 -5.00 19.60
N LEU A 130 1.98 -4.20 18.68
CA LEU A 130 0.61 -3.70 18.73
C LEU A 130 -0.40 -4.85 18.68
N ARG A 131 -0.19 -5.82 17.80
CA ARG A 131 -1.07 -7.00 17.66
C ARG A 131 -1.13 -7.84 18.93
N LYS A 132 -0.02 -7.99 19.65
CA LYS A 132 0.03 -8.68 20.96
C LYS A 132 -0.78 -7.96 22.04
N ILE A 133 -0.90 -6.63 21.94
CA ILE A 133 -1.69 -5.83 22.89
C ILE A 133 -3.18 -5.93 22.59
N ILE A 134 -3.55 -5.83 21.32
CA ILE A 134 -4.95 -5.71 20.91
C ILE A 134 -5.68 -7.05 20.77
N TYR A 135 -4.95 -8.16 20.56
CA TYR A 135 -5.54 -9.49 20.38
C TYR A 135 -5.14 -10.45 21.52
N PRO A 136 -6.09 -11.25 22.06
CA PRO A 136 -5.78 -12.25 23.07
C PRO A 136 -4.93 -13.41 22.54
N ALA A 137 -5.02 -13.68 21.24
CA ALA A 137 -4.22 -14.68 20.54
C ALA A 137 -3.92 -14.20 19.12
N LEU A 138 -2.71 -14.44 18.66
CA LEU A 138 -2.30 -14.10 17.29
C LEU A 138 -2.61 -15.27 16.35
N LYS A 139 -3.15 -14.94 15.18
CA LYS A 139 -3.27 -15.90 14.08
C LYS A 139 -1.95 -15.96 13.33
N GLU A 140 -1.54 -17.18 12.96
CA GLU A 140 -0.43 -17.36 12.03
C GLU A 140 -0.74 -16.67 10.70
N GLN A 141 0.26 -16.04 10.13
CA GLN A 141 0.17 -15.45 8.80
C GLN A 141 1.03 -16.27 7.85
N PRO A 142 0.59 -16.45 6.59
CA PRO A 142 1.40 -17.15 5.61
C PRO A 142 2.71 -16.37 5.39
N GLU A 143 3.81 -17.08 5.22
CA GLU A 143 5.12 -16.46 4.97
C GLU A 143 5.17 -15.70 3.64
N ARG A 144 4.38 -16.14 2.66
CA ARG A 144 4.30 -15.50 1.34
C ARG A 144 2.86 -15.39 0.86
N ALA A 145 2.59 -14.34 0.10
CA ALA A 145 1.34 -14.21 -0.62
C ALA A 145 1.27 -15.25 -1.77
N SER A 146 0.05 -15.70 -2.06
CA SER A 146 -0.23 -16.56 -3.21
C SER A 146 -0.73 -15.71 -4.38
N TYR A 147 -0.26 -16.02 -5.59
CA TYR A 147 -0.59 -15.31 -6.81
C TYR A 147 -1.21 -16.26 -7.85
N PRO A 148 -2.08 -15.74 -8.75
CA PRO A 148 -2.55 -16.51 -9.91
C PRO A 148 -1.38 -16.99 -10.78
N ALA A 149 -1.53 -18.14 -11.42
CA ALA A 149 -0.50 -18.73 -12.29
C ALA A 149 -0.06 -17.83 -13.47
N LEU A 150 -0.91 -16.88 -13.86
CA LEU A 150 -0.62 -15.89 -14.89
C LEU A 150 0.36 -14.78 -14.42
N LEU A 151 0.69 -14.74 -13.14
CA LEU A 151 1.64 -13.77 -12.57
C LEU A 151 2.90 -14.50 -12.10
N GLY A 152 4.01 -14.24 -12.76
CA GLY A 152 5.34 -14.66 -12.32
C GLY A 152 5.93 -13.66 -11.32
N ILE A 153 6.59 -14.16 -10.27
CA ILE A 153 7.33 -13.31 -9.33
C ILE A 153 8.68 -12.98 -9.96
N GLU A 154 8.87 -11.74 -10.37
CA GLU A 154 10.15 -11.27 -10.88
C GLU A 154 11.13 -10.97 -9.75
N SER A 155 10.64 -10.33 -8.68
CA SER A 155 11.44 -10.11 -7.47
C SER A 155 10.58 -10.14 -6.21
N HIS A 156 11.19 -10.64 -5.13
CA HIS A 156 10.63 -10.66 -3.78
C HIS A 156 11.64 -10.03 -2.83
N ASN A 157 11.23 -9.01 -2.10
CA ASN A 157 12.05 -8.34 -1.10
C ASN A 157 11.26 -8.21 0.20
N ARG A 158 11.98 -8.12 1.32
CA ARG A 158 11.40 -7.85 2.64
C ARG A 158 12.10 -6.67 3.26
N ILE A 159 11.34 -5.79 3.88
CA ILE A 159 11.84 -4.65 4.64
C ILE A 159 11.34 -4.80 6.05
N THR A 160 12.26 -4.69 6.99
CA THR A 160 11.94 -4.76 8.42
C THR A 160 12.69 -3.65 9.15
N TYR A 161 11.97 -2.83 9.91
CA TYR A 161 12.52 -1.77 10.76
C TYR A 161 11.57 -1.48 11.91
N GLN A 162 12.05 -0.73 12.90
CA GLN A 162 11.24 -0.29 14.05
C GLN A 162 10.97 1.20 13.97
N VAL A 163 9.81 1.60 14.49
CA VAL A 163 9.42 3.00 14.68
C VAL A 163 8.84 3.17 16.08
N ASP A 164 9.22 4.30 16.71
CA ASP A 164 8.72 4.67 18.02
C ASP A 164 7.55 5.63 17.85
N LEU A 165 6.39 5.21 18.35
CA LEU A 165 5.13 5.92 18.22
C LEU A 165 4.75 6.56 19.56
N GLN A 166 4.29 7.79 19.53
CA GLN A 166 3.63 8.45 20.64
C GLN A 166 2.13 8.14 20.66
N SER A 167 1.43 8.48 21.73
CA SER A 167 0.01 8.19 21.91
C SER A 167 -0.86 8.54 20.69
N ASP A 168 -0.69 9.73 20.10
CA ASP A 168 -1.45 10.18 18.94
C ASP A 168 -1.12 9.35 17.69
N ASP A 169 0.13 8.93 17.53
CA ASP A 169 0.56 8.09 16.40
C ASP A 169 0.00 6.69 16.50
N ILE A 170 -0.07 6.12 17.71
CA ILE A 170 -0.71 4.84 17.98
C ILE A 170 -2.19 4.89 17.59
N ALA A 171 -2.89 5.95 17.99
CA ALA A 171 -4.29 6.16 17.63
C ALA A 171 -4.47 6.30 16.11
N ASN A 172 -3.61 7.06 15.44
CA ASN A 172 -3.62 7.25 14.00
C ASN A 172 -3.33 5.94 13.25
N LEU A 173 -2.36 5.15 13.71
CA LEU A 173 -2.03 3.84 13.16
C LEU A 173 -3.22 2.87 13.26
N LEU A 174 -3.85 2.80 14.41
CA LEU A 174 -5.05 1.97 14.58
C LEU A 174 -6.16 2.36 13.60
N LEU A 175 -6.45 3.66 13.48
CA LEU A 175 -7.50 4.17 12.59
C LEU A 175 -7.23 3.91 11.10
N MET A 176 -5.98 3.81 10.68
CA MET A 176 -5.62 3.53 9.29
C MET A 176 -5.50 2.04 8.96
N THR A 177 -5.57 1.16 9.95
CA THR A 177 -5.45 -0.28 9.77
C THR A 177 -6.79 -1.00 9.98
N PRO A 178 -6.97 -2.21 9.42
CA PRO A 178 -8.17 -3.02 9.68
C PRO A 178 -8.35 -3.41 11.16
N HIS A 179 -7.32 -3.25 11.99
CA HIS A 179 -7.35 -3.60 13.41
C HIS A 179 -8.41 -2.80 14.16
N MET A 180 -8.63 -1.54 13.80
CA MET A 180 -9.66 -0.69 14.42
C MET A 180 -11.06 -1.33 14.41
N PHE A 181 -11.38 -2.08 13.34
CA PHE A 181 -12.69 -2.69 13.16
C PHE A 181 -12.76 -4.17 13.55
N ARG A 182 -11.62 -4.80 13.82
CA ARG A 182 -11.51 -6.25 14.06
C ARG A 182 -11.07 -6.62 15.47
N ALA A 183 -10.33 -5.73 16.13
CA ALA A 183 -9.82 -6.01 17.46
C ALA A 183 -10.90 -5.84 18.56
N PRO A 184 -10.81 -6.62 19.65
CA PRO A 184 -11.66 -6.43 20.83
C PRO A 184 -11.53 -5.02 21.42
N LYS A 185 -12.64 -4.48 21.92
CA LYS A 185 -12.69 -3.13 22.51
C LYS A 185 -11.69 -2.93 23.64
N ASP A 186 -11.49 -3.93 24.49
CA ASP A 186 -10.53 -3.87 25.61
C ASP A 186 -9.09 -3.80 25.11
N GLY A 187 -8.76 -4.53 24.04
CA GLY A 187 -7.46 -4.45 23.40
C GLY A 187 -7.19 -3.07 22.78
N LEU A 188 -8.18 -2.53 22.07
CA LEU A 188 -8.09 -1.16 21.52
C LEU A 188 -7.90 -0.13 22.63
N LYS A 189 -8.66 -0.22 23.74
CA LYS A 189 -8.53 0.67 24.89
C LYS A 189 -7.13 0.59 25.51
N LYS A 190 -6.59 -0.63 25.66
CA LYS A 190 -5.22 -0.83 26.16
C LYS A 190 -4.20 -0.13 25.26
N ALA A 191 -4.27 -0.35 23.94
CA ALA A 191 -3.33 0.26 23.00
C ALA A 191 -3.41 1.79 23.00
N THR A 192 -4.63 2.37 22.98
CA THR A 192 -4.83 3.83 22.96
C THR A 192 -4.51 4.52 24.30
N SER A 193 -4.33 3.77 25.40
CA SER A 193 -3.89 4.32 26.69
C SER A 193 -2.38 4.34 26.87
N LEU A 194 -1.61 3.79 25.94
CA LEU A 194 -0.15 3.80 26.01
C LEU A 194 0.37 5.21 25.67
N PRO A 195 1.35 5.73 26.45
CA PRO A 195 2.01 6.98 26.12
C PRO A 195 2.92 6.85 24.89
N GLU A 196 3.55 5.67 24.74
CA GLU A 196 4.45 5.34 23.63
C GLU A 196 4.43 3.84 23.33
N LEU A 197 4.81 3.48 22.12
CA LEU A 197 4.98 2.08 21.70
C LEU A 197 5.98 2.00 20.55
N SER A 198 7.03 1.18 20.71
CA SER A 198 7.86 0.78 19.58
C SER A 198 7.20 -0.35 18.82
N VAL A 199 7.03 -0.21 17.51
CA VAL A 199 6.39 -1.20 16.64
C VAL A 199 7.32 -1.62 15.50
N THR A 200 7.26 -2.90 15.16
CA THR A 200 7.95 -3.44 13.99
C THR A 200 7.14 -3.19 12.73
N ILE A 201 7.71 -2.50 11.77
CA ILE A 201 7.23 -2.45 10.40
C ILE A 201 7.93 -3.57 9.64
N ASP A 202 7.15 -4.50 9.11
CA ASP A 202 7.65 -5.70 8.44
C ASP A 202 6.78 -5.98 7.23
N VAL A 203 7.29 -5.72 6.03
CA VAL A 203 6.54 -5.80 4.78
C VAL A 203 7.29 -6.58 3.71
N ALA A 204 6.54 -7.32 2.91
CA ALA A 204 7.02 -7.93 1.68
C ALA A 204 6.69 -7.02 0.50
N ILE A 205 7.63 -6.90 -0.44
CA ILE A 205 7.47 -6.19 -1.71
C ILE A 205 7.68 -7.21 -2.82
N ASP A 206 6.63 -7.49 -3.55
CA ASP A 206 6.64 -8.39 -4.70
C ASP A 206 6.45 -7.59 -5.98
N VAL A 207 7.35 -7.80 -6.93
CA VAL A 207 7.20 -7.35 -8.31
C VAL A 207 6.76 -8.54 -9.14
N LEU A 208 5.61 -8.41 -9.79
CA LEU A 208 4.95 -9.47 -10.54
C LEU A 208 4.78 -9.02 -11.98
N THR A 209 5.03 -9.91 -12.92
CA THR A 209 4.84 -9.70 -14.36
C THR A 209 3.96 -10.79 -14.95
N LEU A 210 3.33 -10.51 -16.08
CA LEU A 210 2.57 -11.52 -16.80
C LEU A 210 3.51 -12.62 -17.28
N THR A 211 3.20 -13.88 -16.95
CA THR A 211 3.87 -15.04 -17.55
C THR A 211 3.43 -15.15 -19.00
N THR A 212 4.38 -15.12 -19.91
CA THR A 212 4.16 -15.37 -21.36
C THR A 212 3.73 -16.79 -21.63
#